data_cf2e0c8fdfad81a36224f5319c60d323
#
_entry.id   cf2e0c8fdfad81a36224f5319c60d323
#
_cell.length_a   1.000
_cell.length_b   1.000
_cell.length_c   1.000
_cell.angle_alpha   90.00
_cell.angle_beta   90.00
_cell.angle_gamma   90.00
#
_symmetry.space_group_name_H-M   'P 1'
#
loop_
_entity.id
_entity.type
_entity.pdbx_description
1 polymer ?
#
loop_
_entity_poly.entity_id
_entity_poly.type
_entity_poly.pdbx_seq_one_letter_code
_entity_poly.pdbx_strand_id
1 'polypeptide(L)'
;ADTPHYQDIIKDLSCKIITYGLEHEAQYQATDITYDKYGHASFTVLKDGRKAGSFYLKVPGSHNVSNALAAIALARLLQIPDDVIVKGLGSFTGTDRRFQYKGEVAGVTIVDDYAHHPTEIQATLNAAHNYPHKKLWCVFQPHTYTRTKALLPEFAQALKLADHVVLADIYAARETDNLGISSKDLQARIQELGTPCEYFPTFDEIENFLF
;
A
#
# COMPACT_ATOMS: atom_id res chain seq x y z
N ALA A 1 -8.50 -8.65 -12.13
CA ALA A 1 -8.61 -10.11 -12.18
C ALA A 1 -7.93 -10.79 -10.98
N ASP A 2 -7.02 -10.09 -10.30
CA ASP A 2 -6.27 -10.65 -9.16
C ASP A 2 -7.08 -10.73 -7.86
N THR A 3 -8.26 -10.10 -7.80
CA THR A 3 -9.17 -10.20 -6.66
C THR A 3 -9.85 -11.57 -6.63
N PRO A 4 -9.75 -12.36 -5.54
CA PRO A 4 -10.46 -13.62 -5.41
C PRO A 4 -11.96 -13.44 -5.62
N HIS A 5 -12.60 -14.42 -6.28
CA HIS A 5 -14.05 -14.44 -6.48
C HIS A 5 -14.66 -13.23 -7.24
N TYR A 6 -13.83 -12.43 -7.93
CA TYR A 6 -14.40 -11.31 -8.71
C TYR A 6 -15.44 -11.76 -9.75
N GLN A 7 -15.31 -12.98 -10.27
CA GLN A 7 -16.26 -13.57 -11.22
C GLN A 7 -17.65 -13.72 -10.62
N ASP A 8 -17.75 -14.03 -9.32
CA ASP A 8 -19.04 -14.13 -8.63
C ASP A 8 -19.72 -12.75 -8.49
N ILE A 9 -18.92 -11.69 -8.40
CA ILE A 9 -19.42 -10.32 -8.31
C ILE A 9 -19.99 -9.86 -9.66
N ILE A 10 -19.32 -10.22 -10.76
CA ILE A 10 -19.65 -9.69 -12.09
C ILE A 10 -20.67 -10.51 -12.88
N LYS A 11 -20.97 -11.76 -12.48
CA LYS A 11 -21.77 -12.73 -13.24
C LYS A 11 -23.18 -12.25 -13.61
N ASP A 12 -23.79 -11.42 -12.74
CA ASP A 12 -25.16 -10.94 -12.90
C ASP A 12 -25.22 -9.47 -13.39
N LEU A 13 -24.07 -8.88 -13.76
CA LEU A 13 -24.01 -7.51 -14.21
C LEU A 13 -24.31 -7.40 -15.70
N SER A 14 -25.21 -6.48 -16.06
CA SER A 14 -25.57 -6.17 -17.45
C SER A 14 -24.71 -5.07 -18.09
N CYS A 15 -23.78 -4.47 -17.33
CA CYS A 15 -22.88 -3.42 -17.82
C CYS A 15 -21.65 -4.01 -18.51
N LYS A 16 -20.94 -3.16 -19.28
CA LYS A 16 -19.65 -3.54 -19.86
C LYS A 16 -18.62 -3.73 -18.75
N ILE A 17 -18.02 -4.91 -18.73
CA ILE A 17 -16.99 -5.27 -17.77
C ILE A 17 -15.63 -5.18 -18.45
N ILE A 18 -14.66 -4.55 -17.78
CA ILE A 18 -13.26 -4.49 -18.19
C ILE A 18 -12.44 -5.03 -17.03
N THR A 19 -11.62 -6.05 -17.31
CA THR A 19 -10.75 -6.67 -16.31
C THR A 19 -9.32 -6.17 -16.47
N TYR A 20 -8.62 -6.06 -15.35
CA TYR A 20 -7.19 -5.79 -15.30
C TYR A 20 -6.52 -6.64 -14.22
N GLY A 21 -5.23 -6.89 -14.38
CA GLY A 21 -4.47 -7.71 -13.44
C GLY A 21 -2.97 -7.69 -13.67
N LEU A 22 -2.23 -8.10 -12.64
CA LEU A 22 -0.77 -8.27 -12.66
C LEU A 22 -0.41 -9.76 -12.82
N GLU A 23 -1.11 -10.63 -12.07
CA GLU A 23 -0.79 -12.05 -11.91
C GLU A 23 -1.66 -12.95 -12.78
N HIS A 24 -2.92 -12.59 -12.96
CA HIS A 24 -3.90 -13.39 -13.70
C HIS A 24 -4.22 -12.76 -15.05
N GLU A 25 -4.59 -13.63 -16.00
CA GLU A 25 -5.03 -13.20 -17.33
C GLU A 25 -6.21 -12.24 -17.21
N ALA A 26 -6.11 -11.10 -17.90
CA ALA A 26 -7.07 -10.03 -17.88
C ALA A 26 -7.08 -9.29 -19.22
N GLN A 27 -8.15 -8.53 -19.47
CA GLN A 27 -8.25 -7.70 -20.67
C GLN A 27 -7.12 -6.68 -20.76
N TYR A 28 -6.74 -6.09 -19.60
CA TYR A 28 -5.55 -5.27 -19.46
C TYR A 28 -4.60 -5.95 -18.47
N GLN A 29 -3.42 -6.32 -18.91
CA GLN A 29 -2.42 -7.00 -18.07
C GLN A 29 -1.10 -6.24 -18.10
N ALA A 30 -0.46 -6.06 -16.94
CA ALA A 30 0.89 -5.55 -16.87
C ALA A 30 1.89 -6.71 -16.91
N THR A 31 2.92 -6.57 -17.74
CA THR A 31 4.03 -7.51 -17.89
C THR A 31 5.36 -6.78 -17.88
N ASP A 32 6.47 -7.50 -17.78
CA ASP A 32 7.83 -6.95 -17.80
C ASP A 32 8.02 -5.84 -16.74
N ILE A 33 7.43 -6.02 -15.56
CA ILE A 33 7.48 -5.04 -14.48
C ILE A 33 8.90 -5.01 -13.91
N THR A 34 9.52 -3.85 -13.97
CA THR A 34 10.84 -3.59 -13.36
C THR A 34 10.76 -2.36 -12.47
N TYR A 35 11.62 -2.31 -11.47
CA TYR A 35 11.67 -1.19 -10.51
C TYR A 35 13.04 -0.53 -10.52
N ASP A 36 13.05 0.80 -10.44
CA ASP A 36 14.28 1.54 -10.19
C ASP A 36 14.65 1.53 -8.69
N LYS A 37 15.74 2.20 -8.33
CA LYS A 37 16.23 2.28 -6.94
C LYS A 37 15.27 2.98 -5.96
N TYR A 38 14.24 3.64 -6.46
CA TYR A 38 13.19 4.29 -5.66
C TYR A 38 11.87 3.51 -5.69
N GLY A 39 11.87 2.31 -6.27
CA GLY A 39 10.67 1.50 -6.40
C GLY A 39 9.68 1.99 -7.45
N HIS A 40 10.08 2.92 -8.32
CA HIS A 40 9.26 3.39 -9.44
C HIS A 40 9.19 2.32 -10.51
N ALA A 41 7.99 2.00 -10.97
CA ALA A 41 7.77 0.92 -11.91
C ALA A 41 7.86 1.35 -13.37
N SER A 42 8.56 0.54 -14.19
CA SER A 42 8.42 0.51 -15.65
C SER A 42 7.76 -0.80 -16.04
N PHE A 43 6.77 -0.78 -16.92
CA PHE A 43 6.03 -1.98 -17.31
C PHE A 43 5.43 -1.88 -18.70
N THR A 44 5.16 -3.03 -19.30
CA THR A 44 4.42 -3.17 -20.56
C THR A 44 2.96 -3.48 -20.25
N VAL A 45 2.03 -2.85 -20.96
CA VAL A 45 0.60 -3.19 -20.89
C VAL A 45 0.21 -4.01 -22.10
N LEU A 46 -0.38 -5.17 -21.86
CA LEU A 46 -1.07 -5.95 -22.86
C LEU A 46 -2.56 -5.61 -22.82
N LYS A 47 -3.20 -5.50 -23.98
CA LYS A 47 -4.65 -5.49 -24.14
C LYS A 47 -5.06 -6.67 -24.99
N ASP A 48 -5.93 -7.52 -24.43
CA ASP A 48 -6.36 -8.75 -25.11
C ASP A 48 -5.15 -9.58 -25.64
N GLY A 49 -4.10 -9.71 -24.81
CA GLY A 49 -2.86 -10.43 -25.12
C GLY A 49 -1.88 -9.74 -26.09
N ARG A 50 -2.19 -8.54 -26.59
CA ARG A 50 -1.33 -7.79 -27.52
C ARG A 50 -0.73 -6.58 -26.86
N LYS A 51 0.56 -6.31 -27.15
CA LYS A 51 1.24 -5.12 -26.62
C LYS A 51 0.48 -3.85 -26.98
N ALA A 52 0.10 -3.10 -25.96
CA ALA A 52 -0.68 -1.89 -26.05
C ALA A 52 0.08 -0.62 -25.64
N GLY A 53 1.24 -0.76 -25.01
CA GLY A 53 2.10 0.37 -24.66
C GLY A 53 3.08 0.02 -23.54
N SER A 54 4.02 0.94 -23.30
CA SER A 54 4.95 0.86 -22.17
C SER A 54 4.80 2.12 -21.32
N PHE A 55 4.83 1.96 -20.01
CA PHE A 55 4.52 3.01 -19.04
C PHE A 55 5.60 3.07 -17.97
N TYR A 56 5.74 4.25 -17.36
CA TYR A 56 6.59 4.50 -16.21
C TYR A 56 5.80 5.29 -15.18
N LEU A 57 5.97 4.93 -13.90
CA LEU A 57 5.33 5.61 -12.77
C LEU A 57 6.41 6.24 -11.89
N LYS A 58 6.14 7.43 -11.35
CA LYS A 58 6.95 8.09 -10.33
C LYS A 58 6.46 7.81 -8.89
N VAL A 59 5.59 6.81 -8.75
CA VAL A 59 5.09 6.35 -7.46
C VAL A 59 5.49 4.90 -7.26
N PRO A 60 5.95 4.52 -6.06
CA PRO A 60 6.49 3.19 -5.81
C PRO A 60 5.40 2.14 -5.59
N GLY A 61 5.77 0.87 -5.77
CA GLY A 61 4.98 -0.28 -5.37
C GLY A 61 4.11 -0.88 -6.47
N SER A 62 3.97 -2.20 -6.43
CA SER A 62 3.18 -2.99 -7.39
C SER A 62 1.69 -2.63 -7.39
N HIS A 63 1.15 -2.24 -6.23
CA HIS A 63 -0.23 -1.77 -6.13
C HIS A 63 -0.49 -0.52 -7.00
N ASN A 64 0.51 0.35 -7.20
CA ASN A 64 0.38 1.50 -8.10
C ASN A 64 0.43 1.09 -9.57
N VAL A 65 1.08 -0.02 -9.92
CA VAL A 65 0.96 -0.59 -11.27
C VAL A 65 -0.48 -1.07 -11.51
N SER A 66 -1.08 -1.75 -10.53
CA SER A 66 -2.49 -2.15 -10.60
C SER A 66 -3.44 -0.96 -10.72
N ASN A 67 -3.23 0.10 -9.93
CA ASN A 67 -4.00 1.35 -10.03
C ASN A 67 -3.84 2.01 -11.41
N ALA A 68 -2.63 2.02 -11.96
CA ALA A 68 -2.36 2.56 -13.29
C ALA A 68 -3.07 1.75 -14.39
N LEU A 69 -3.15 0.42 -14.29
CA LEU A 69 -3.93 -0.40 -15.22
C LEU A 69 -5.40 0.00 -15.24
N ALA A 70 -6.01 0.23 -14.08
CA ALA A 70 -7.39 0.72 -13.99
C ALA A 70 -7.55 2.08 -14.68
N ALA A 71 -6.62 3.01 -14.42
CA ALA A 71 -6.62 4.33 -15.05
C ALA A 71 -6.44 4.24 -16.58
N ILE A 72 -5.52 3.42 -17.06
CA ILE A 72 -5.29 3.18 -18.50
C ILE A 72 -6.54 2.60 -19.16
N ALA A 73 -7.15 1.59 -18.53
CA ALA A 73 -8.35 0.95 -19.06
C ALA A 73 -9.52 1.93 -19.19
N LEU A 74 -9.74 2.76 -18.16
CA LEU A 74 -10.77 3.80 -18.16
C LEU A 74 -10.45 4.90 -19.17
N ALA A 75 -9.22 5.40 -19.22
CA ALA A 75 -8.82 6.45 -20.15
C ALA A 75 -9.02 6.02 -21.62
N ARG A 76 -8.68 4.78 -21.96
CA ARG A 76 -8.91 4.22 -23.29
C ARG A 76 -10.38 4.00 -23.59
N LEU A 77 -11.19 3.61 -22.60
CA LEU A 77 -12.64 3.55 -22.74
C LEU A 77 -13.22 4.92 -23.11
N LEU A 78 -12.67 5.98 -22.52
CA LEU A 78 -13.03 7.38 -22.80
C LEU A 78 -12.34 7.95 -24.06
N GLN A 79 -11.61 7.11 -24.82
CA GLN A 79 -10.92 7.48 -26.06
C GLN A 79 -9.85 8.58 -25.87
N ILE A 80 -9.22 8.64 -24.69
CA ILE A 80 -8.08 9.53 -24.45
C ILE A 80 -6.88 9.00 -25.25
N PRO A 81 -6.16 9.87 -26.00
CA PRO A 81 -4.98 9.46 -26.78
C PRO A 81 -3.88 8.83 -25.90
N ASP A 82 -3.21 7.80 -26.42
CA ASP A 82 -2.21 7.04 -25.64
C ASP A 82 -1.02 7.89 -25.19
N ASP A 83 -0.59 8.86 -25.98
CA ASP A 83 0.48 9.81 -25.60
C ASP A 83 0.07 10.68 -24.40
N VAL A 84 -1.19 11.08 -24.31
CA VAL A 84 -1.76 11.82 -23.17
C VAL A 84 -1.79 10.93 -21.93
N ILE A 85 -2.18 9.66 -22.08
CA ILE A 85 -2.21 8.69 -20.96
C ILE A 85 -0.78 8.47 -20.44
N VAL A 86 0.19 8.22 -21.33
CA VAL A 86 1.60 8.03 -20.96
C VAL A 86 2.14 9.25 -20.23
N LYS A 87 1.90 10.46 -20.77
CA LYS A 87 2.33 11.72 -20.15
C LYS A 87 1.69 11.95 -18.79
N GLY A 88 0.38 11.71 -18.69
CA GLY A 88 -0.37 11.86 -17.43
C GLY A 88 0.16 10.97 -16.32
N LEU A 89 0.31 9.67 -16.59
CA LEU A 89 0.85 8.71 -15.61
C LEU A 89 2.32 9.00 -15.26
N GLY A 90 3.16 9.32 -16.23
CA GLY A 90 4.57 9.65 -16.01
C GLY A 90 4.79 10.99 -15.28
N SER A 91 3.79 11.88 -15.24
CA SER A 91 3.84 13.14 -14.49
C SER A 91 3.25 13.03 -13.08
N PHE A 92 2.49 11.98 -12.77
CA PHE A 92 1.89 11.78 -11.46
C PHE A 92 2.95 11.44 -10.41
N THR A 93 3.03 12.24 -9.37
CA THR A 93 4.02 12.12 -8.28
C THR A 93 3.44 11.63 -6.97
N GLY A 94 2.19 11.16 -7.00
CA GLY A 94 1.50 10.67 -5.81
C GLY A 94 0.49 11.66 -5.25
N THR A 95 -0.13 11.25 -4.16
CA THR A 95 -1.04 12.07 -3.35
C THR A 95 -0.48 12.21 -1.95
N ASP A 96 -0.90 13.23 -1.22
CA ASP A 96 -0.53 13.41 0.18
C ASP A 96 -0.87 12.15 0.99
N ARG A 97 0.04 11.78 1.89
CA ARG A 97 -0.10 10.62 2.77
C ARG A 97 -0.32 9.28 2.03
N ARG A 98 0.28 9.12 0.83
CA ARG A 98 0.34 7.87 0.08
C ARG A 98 1.79 7.62 -0.34
N PHE A 99 2.54 6.93 0.52
CA PHE A 99 4.00 6.76 0.43
C PHE A 99 4.71 8.11 0.18
N GLN A 100 4.28 9.13 0.91
CA GLN A 100 4.74 10.50 0.71
C GLN A 100 6.12 10.68 1.33
N TYR A 101 7.13 10.98 0.51
CA TYR A 101 8.44 11.42 1.02
C TYR A 101 8.30 12.76 1.75
N LYS A 102 8.69 12.80 3.03
CA LYS A 102 8.61 13.99 3.89
C LYS A 102 9.97 14.68 4.04
N GLY A 103 11.05 13.94 3.83
CA GLY A 103 12.40 14.46 3.97
C GLY A 103 13.40 13.43 4.47
N GLU A 104 14.62 13.90 4.70
CA GLU A 104 15.70 13.12 5.28
C GLU A 104 16.35 13.91 6.41
N VAL A 105 16.54 13.27 7.57
CA VAL A 105 17.18 13.85 8.74
C VAL A 105 18.24 12.86 9.24
N ALA A 106 19.49 13.33 9.35
CA ALA A 106 20.63 12.52 9.81
C ALA A 106 20.78 11.16 9.09
N GLY A 107 20.47 11.10 7.79
CA GLY A 107 20.53 9.88 6.99
C GLY A 107 19.32 8.95 7.16
N VAL A 108 18.27 9.41 7.86
CA VAL A 108 16.99 8.70 7.99
C VAL A 108 15.97 9.31 7.02
N THR A 109 15.50 8.50 6.08
CA THR A 109 14.41 8.88 5.16
C THR A 109 13.07 8.75 5.87
N ILE A 110 12.25 9.80 5.82
CA ILE A 110 10.93 9.86 6.45
C ILE A 110 9.85 9.79 5.37
N VAL A 111 8.95 8.82 5.50
CA VAL A 111 7.82 8.60 4.61
C VAL A 111 6.52 8.60 5.42
N ASP A 112 5.49 9.30 4.93
CA ASP A 112 4.16 9.33 5.52
C ASP A 112 3.17 8.56 4.64
N ASP A 113 2.40 7.64 5.25
CA ASP A 113 1.36 6.88 4.57
C ASP A 113 0.08 6.82 5.41
N TYR A 114 -1.05 6.87 4.75
CA TYR A 114 -2.37 6.78 5.41
C TYR A 114 -2.88 5.35 5.56
N ALA A 115 -2.04 4.36 5.32
CA ALA A 115 -2.40 2.96 5.47
C ALA A 115 -2.95 2.66 6.87
N HIS A 116 -4.12 2.09 6.93
CA HIS A 116 -4.84 1.78 8.17
C HIS A 116 -5.58 0.44 8.11
N HIS A 117 -5.39 -0.32 7.05
CA HIS A 117 -5.84 -1.70 6.87
C HIS A 117 -4.62 -2.62 6.65
N PRO A 118 -4.60 -3.87 7.16
CA PRO A 118 -3.44 -4.76 7.01
C PRO A 118 -2.90 -4.88 5.57
N THR A 119 -3.79 -4.99 4.59
CA THR A 119 -3.40 -5.06 3.16
C THR A 119 -2.69 -3.80 2.68
N GLU A 120 -3.14 -2.61 3.13
CA GLU A 120 -2.50 -1.34 2.79
C GLU A 120 -1.13 -1.23 3.45
N ILE A 121 -1.02 -1.58 4.75
CA ILE A 121 0.24 -1.58 5.49
C ILE A 121 1.25 -2.52 4.82
N GLN A 122 0.81 -3.72 4.44
CA GLN A 122 1.65 -4.67 3.72
C GLN A 122 2.15 -4.08 2.38
N ALA A 123 1.29 -3.43 1.62
CA ALA A 123 1.65 -2.80 0.36
C ALA A 123 2.68 -1.67 0.56
N THR A 124 2.49 -0.83 1.60
CA THR A 124 3.40 0.27 1.95
C THR A 124 4.76 -0.25 2.40
N LEU A 125 4.81 -1.24 3.30
CA LEU A 125 6.07 -1.81 3.78
C LEU A 125 6.82 -2.56 2.66
N ASN A 126 6.11 -3.29 1.79
CA ASN A 126 6.72 -3.89 0.61
C ASN A 126 7.28 -2.84 -0.37
N ALA A 127 6.60 -1.70 -0.54
CA ALA A 127 7.13 -0.61 -1.33
C ALA A 127 8.39 0.00 -0.69
N ALA A 128 8.42 0.13 0.65
CA ALA A 128 9.57 0.63 1.39
C ALA A 128 10.81 -0.27 1.25
N HIS A 129 10.64 -1.58 1.15
CA HIS A 129 11.76 -2.51 0.92
C HIS A 129 12.48 -2.29 -0.42
N ASN A 130 11.84 -1.65 -1.40
CA ASN A 130 12.50 -1.28 -2.66
C ASN A 130 13.40 -0.04 -2.52
N TYR A 131 13.28 0.73 -1.44
CA TYR A 131 14.16 1.85 -1.16
C TYR A 131 15.48 1.38 -0.54
N PRO A 132 16.62 2.00 -0.88
CA PRO A 132 17.88 1.73 -0.19
C PRO A 132 17.77 2.06 1.29
N HIS A 133 17.85 1.08 2.15
CA HIS A 133 17.80 1.25 3.61
C HIS A 133 18.65 0.20 4.33
N LYS A 134 19.05 0.48 5.56
CA LYS A 134 19.71 -0.48 6.45
C LYS A 134 18.70 -1.15 7.37
N LYS A 135 17.73 -0.37 7.85
CA LYS A 135 16.64 -0.83 8.71
C LYS A 135 15.36 -0.06 8.36
N LEU A 136 14.26 -0.77 8.34
CA LEU A 136 12.92 -0.23 8.12
C LEU A 136 12.17 -0.15 9.46
N TRP A 137 11.91 1.07 9.92
CA TRP A 137 11.09 1.34 11.10
C TRP A 137 9.69 1.72 10.69
N CYS A 138 8.70 1.16 11.39
CA CYS A 138 7.30 1.50 11.19
C CYS A 138 6.70 2.08 12.47
N VAL A 139 6.37 3.37 12.46
CA VAL A 139 5.59 4.00 13.52
C VAL A 139 4.12 3.92 13.11
N PHE A 140 3.29 3.24 13.91
CA PHE A 140 1.91 2.95 13.54
C PHE A 140 0.93 3.28 14.66
N GLN A 141 -0.12 4.02 14.30
CA GLN A 141 -1.29 4.22 15.16
C GLN A 141 -2.45 3.39 14.64
N PRO A 142 -2.90 2.34 15.37
CA PRO A 142 -4.09 1.61 14.98
C PRO A 142 -5.33 2.51 14.97
N HIS A 143 -6.22 2.30 14.01
CA HIS A 143 -7.42 3.12 13.86
C HIS A 143 -8.67 2.28 14.08
N THR A 144 -9.41 2.62 15.11
CA THR A 144 -10.58 2.05 15.76
C THR A 144 -10.35 0.73 16.48
N TYR A 145 -11.04 0.58 17.62
CA TYR A 145 -10.99 -0.63 18.41
C TYR A 145 -11.61 -1.82 17.68
N THR A 146 -12.76 -1.60 17.00
CA THR A 146 -13.46 -2.65 16.25
C THR A 146 -12.56 -3.24 15.18
N ARG A 147 -11.90 -2.42 14.37
CA ARG A 147 -10.99 -2.89 13.31
C ARG A 147 -9.77 -3.57 13.89
N THR A 148 -9.15 -2.96 14.91
CA THR A 148 -7.95 -3.53 15.53
C THR A 148 -8.23 -4.91 16.11
N LYS A 149 -9.36 -5.07 16.79
CA LYS A 149 -9.77 -6.36 17.37
C LYS A 149 -10.09 -7.41 16.30
N ALA A 150 -10.85 -7.01 15.27
CA ALA A 150 -11.28 -7.92 14.21
C ALA A 150 -10.12 -8.42 13.33
N LEU A 151 -9.08 -7.60 13.12
CA LEU A 151 -7.96 -7.88 12.23
C LEU A 151 -6.62 -7.96 12.97
N LEU A 152 -6.63 -8.29 14.27
CA LEU A 152 -5.43 -8.31 15.09
C LEU A 152 -4.31 -9.22 14.55
N PRO A 153 -4.59 -10.47 14.13
CA PRO A 153 -3.58 -11.33 13.54
C PRO A 153 -3.04 -10.76 12.21
N GLU A 154 -3.90 -10.22 11.36
CA GLU A 154 -3.55 -9.67 10.06
C GLU A 154 -2.69 -8.41 10.20
N PHE A 155 -2.99 -7.54 11.19
CA PHE A 155 -2.15 -6.39 11.52
C PHE A 155 -0.76 -6.84 11.94
N ALA A 156 -0.65 -7.82 12.84
CA ALA A 156 0.65 -8.32 13.26
C ALA A 156 1.45 -8.93 12.09
N GLN A 157 0.79 -9.67 11.20
CA GLN A 157 1.42 -10.23 10.00
C GLN A 157 1.88 -9.16 9.01
N ALA A 158 1.14 -8.07 8.85
CA ALA A 158 1.54 -6.97 7.99
C ALA A 158 2.72 -6.19 8.59
N LEU A 159 2.64 -5.84 9.89
CA LEU A 159 3.64 -5.02 10.57
C LEU A 159 4.97 -5.74 10.76
N LYS A 160 5.00 -7.09 10.85
CA LYS A 160 6.26 -7.84 10.94
C LYS A 160 7.19 -7.68 9.73
N LEU A 161 6.71 -7.08 8.64
CA LEU A 161 7.56 -6.74 7.50
C LEU A 161 8.55 -5.60 7.81
N ALA A 162 8.33 -4.82 8.85
CA ALA A 162 9.32 -3.87 9.34
C ALA A 162 10.36 -4.56 10.21
N ASP A 163 11.60 -4.03 10.24
CA ASP A 163 12.64 -4.49 11.16
C ASP A 163 12.36 -4.09 12.61
N HIS A 164 11.57 -3.03 12.80
CA HIS A 164 11.19 -2.50 14.10
C HIS A 164 9.85 -1.78 14.01
N VAL A 165 8.97 -2.01 14.98
CA VAL A 165 7.64 -1.39 15.04
C VAL A 165 7.52 -0.55 16.31
N VAL A 166 6.93 0.63 16.18
CA VAL A 166 6.54 1.49 17.31
C VAL A 166 5.05 1.75 17.20
N LEU A 167 4.31 1.43 18.26
CA LEU A 167 2.85 1.60 18.31
C LEU A 167 2.46 2.78 19.19
N ALA A 168 1.55 3.61 18.71
CA ALA A 168 0.80 4.56 19.52
C ALA A 168 -0.48 3.91 20.07
N ASP A 169 -1.19 4.62 20.97
CA ASP A 169 -2.55 4.23 21.38
C ASP A 169 -3.50 4.14 20.19
N ILE A 170 -4.48 3.23 20.30
CA ILE A 170 -5.52 3.10 19.29
C ILE A 170 -6.30 4.44 19.20
N TYR A 171 -6.37 5.00 18.02
CA TYR A 171 -7.24 6.15 17.76
C TYR A 171 -8.70 5.69 17.69
N ALA A 172 -9.47 6.03 18.71
CA ALA A 172 -10.86 5.57 18.88
C ALA A 172 -11.81 6.12 17.78
N ALA A 173 -11.50 7.29 17.18
CA ALA A 173 -12.39 8.02 16.30
C ALA A 173 -13.76 8.30 16.96
N ARG A 174 -14.81 7.58 16.56
CA ARG A 174 -16.17 7.74 17.10
C ARG A 174 -16.56 6.63 18.08
N GLU A 175 -15.66 5.69 18.33
CA GLU A 175 -15.93 4.56 19.23
C GLU A 175 -15.77 5.00 20.70
N THR A 176 -16.71 4.60 21.54
CA THR A 176 -16.71 4.90 22.98
C THR A 176 -16.36 3.69 23.83
N ASP A 177 -16.46 2.49 23.26
CA ASP A 177 -16.10 1.23 23.91
C ASP A 177 -14.79 0.70 23.31
N ASN A 178 -13.81 0.41 24.16
CA ASN A 178 -12.52 -0.14 23.73
C ASN A 178 -12.58 -1.65 23.45
N LEU A 179 -13.72 -2.31 23.63
CA LEU A 179 -13.94 -3.74 23.39
C LEU A 179 -12.92 -4.66 24.09
N GLY A 180 -12.24 -4.18 25.11
CA GLY A 180 -11.17 -4.90 25.80
C GLY A 180 -9.91 -5.12 24.96
N ILE A 181 -9.65 -4.30 23.93
CA ILE A 181 -8.46 -4.33 23.09
C ILE A 181 -7.63 -3.06 23.28
N SER A 182 -6.31 -3.20 23.21
CA SER A 182 -5.35 -2.10 23.28
C SER A 182 -4.19 -2.32 22.28
N SER A 183 -3.38 -1.32 22.06
CA SER A 183 -2.15 -1.47 21.25
C SER A 183 -1.14 -2.44 21.88
N LYS A 184 -1.21 -2.72 23.19
CA LYS A 184 -0.38 -3.73 23.84
C LYS A 184 -0.70 -5.16 23.39
N ASP A 185 -1.96 -5.43 23.05
CA ASP A 185 -2.34 -6.73 22.49
C ASP A 185 -1.74 -6.92 21.10
N LEU A 186 -1.70 -5.86 20.30
CA LEU A 186 -1.03 -5.88 18.99
C LEU A 186 0.49 -5.98 19.16
N GLN A 187 1.08 -5.26 20.11
CA GLN A 187 2.50 -5.37 20.46
C GLN A 187 2.90 -6.81 20.77
N ALA A 188 2.15 -7.47 21.67
CA ALA A 188 2.42 -8.85 22.05
C ALA A 188 2.39 -9.78 20.82
N ARG A 189 1.42 -9.61 19.93
CA ARG A 189 1.30 -10.41 18.71
C ARG A 189 2.45 -10.18 17.73
N ILE A 190 2.93 -8.95 17.57
CA ILE A 190 4.09 -8.63 16.72
C ILE A 190 5.35 -9.28 17.30
N GLN A 191 5.54 -9.18 18.62
CA GLN A 191 6.70 -9.77 19.31
C GLN A 191 6.69 -11.30 19.24
N GLU A 192 5.53 -11.96 19.35
CA GLU A 192 5.38 -13.41 19.13
C GLU A 192 5.84 -13.84 17.73
N LEU A 193 5.74 -12.96 16.73
CA LEU A 193 6.21 -13.19 15.37
C LEU A 193 7.70 -12.88 15.17
N GLY A 194 8.40 -12.47 16.25
CA GLY A 194 9.84 -12.23 16.27
C GLY A 194 10.28 -10.83 15.86
N THR A 195 9.34 -9.88 15.66
CA THR A 195 9.68 -8.50 15.32
C THR A 195 9.74 -7.64 16.58
N PRO A 196 10.81 -6.88 16.82
CA PRO A 196 10.89 -5.90 17.91
C PRO A 196 9.75 -4.89 17.80
N CYS A 197 9.06 -4.66 18.91
CA CYS A 197 7.93 -3.75 18.94
C CYS A 197 7.83 -3.03 20.28
N GLU A 198 7.84 -1.70 20.26
CA GLU A 198 7.59 -0.83 21.40
C GLU A 198 6.20 -0.22 21.30
N TYR A 199 5.69 0.15 22.48
CA TYR A 199 4.43 0.85 22.62
C TYR A 199 4.60 2.07 23.53
N PHE A 200 4.08 3.19 23.04
CA PHE A 200 3.98 4.43 23.79
C PHE A 200 2.58 5.03 23.62
N PRO A 201 1.93 5.50 24.70
CA PRO A 201 0.56 6.00 24.62
C PRO A 201 0.45 7.30 23.80
N THR A 202 1.48 8.13 23.79
CA THR A 202 1.46 9.45 23.13
C THR A 202 2.52 9.59 22.06
N PHE A 203 2.30 10.51 21.11
CA PHE A 203 3.29 10.82 20.10
C PHE A 203 4.52 11.52 20.69
N ASP A 204 4.37 12.30 21.76
CA ASP A 204 5.48 12.95 22.44
C ASP A 204 6.45 11.93 23.03
N GLU A 205 5.94 10.83 23.58
CA GLU A 205 6.76 9.71 24.07
C GLU A 205 7.44 8.96 22.93
N ILE A 206 6.76 8.78 21.81
CA ILE A 206 7.35 8.20 20.60
C ILE A 206 8.48 9.07 20.07
N GLU A 207 8.25 10.39 19.99
CA GLU A 207 9.27 11.35 19.57
C GLU A 207 10.50 11.26 20.47
N ASN A 208 10.32 11.32 21.79
CA ASN A 208 11.42 11.19 22.75
C ASN A 208 12.18 9.84 22.66
N PHE A 209 11.52 8.78 22.24
CA PHE A 209 12.15 7.49 22.04
C PHE A 209 12.97 7.42 20.74
N LEU A 210 12.54 8.12 19.69
CA LEU A 210 13.21 8.10 18.38
C LEU A 210 14.40 9.06 18.28
N PHE A 211 14.49 10.07 19.14
CA PHE A 211 15.60 11.03 19.23
C PHE A 211 16.56 10.72 20.40
#